data_d6bec2bb1e6f461356daeeffbf963630
#
_entry.id   d6bec2bb1e6f461356daeeffbf963630
#
_cell.length_a   1.000
_cell.length_b   1.000
_cell.length_c   1.000
_cell.angle_alpha   90.00
_cell.angle_beta   90.00
_cell.angle_gamma   90.00
#
_symmetry.space_group_name_H-M   'P 1'
#
loop_
_entity.id
_entity.type
_entity.pdbx_description
1 polymer ?
#
loop_
_entity_poly.entity_id
_entity_poly.type
_entity_poly.pdbx_seq_one_letter_code
_entity_poly.pdbx_strand_id
1 'polypeptide(L)'
;MFNRIPMPEGLPREAVKDLRLMMKAARLAGQLVCEGYNQLQFIEEKEYGSLVSDIDRNCDDIIDKVISKARPGEVILSEEKNPDADVSSGPGWVVDPLDATSAMLFRASPDMPSIMLARLQDGISQSSVVYFPSSNELFYAVRGFGAYKGKRRLQCHDEKLADAWVEMNQQGNVDKESLVFRGLREALRQPGRGARLVSSSPPHSGVGVRIAEGHKRLSAVIHDNNPGEPKDAKQAPWDVIPVALILEEAGGVVVNFDGQPYDPFQPEPLIMAASKELAGEIIDLVKP
;
A
#
# COMPACT_ATOMS: atom_id res chain seq x y z
N MET A 1 -16.06 16.81 1.99
CA MET A 1 -15.20 17.32 3.08
C MET A 1 -13.74 17.48 2.65
N PHE A 2 -13.17 16.60 1.81
CA PHE A 2 -11.76 16.66 1.34
C PHE A 2 -11.42 17.88 0.45
N ASN A 3 -12.39 18.48 -0.24
CA ASN A 3 -12.16 19.73 -0.99
C ASN A 3 -11.71 20.91 -0.09
N ARG A 4 -11.75 20.74 1.23
CA ARG A 4 -11.33 21.74 2.24
C ARG A 4 -10.02 21.37 2.95
N ILE A 5 -9.35 20.26 2.61
CA ILE A 5 -8.02 20.00 3.15
C ILE A 5 -7.10 21.05 2.52
N PRO A 6 -6.55 21.97 3.31
CA PRO A 6 -5.57 22.91 2.78
C PRO A 6 -4.34 22.12 2.36
N MET A 7 -3.91 22.34 1.13
CA MET A 7 -2.69 21.75 0.61
C MET A 7 -1.48 22.44 1.23
N PRO A 8 -0.36 21.73 1.42
CA PRO A 8 0.89 22.33 1.83
C PRO A 8 1.27 23.50 0.89
N GLU A 9 1.92 24.52 1.46
CA GLU A 9 2.44 25.64 0.67
C GLU A 9 3.55 25.16 -0.28
N GLY A 10 3.66 25.82 -1.42
CA GLY A 10 4.72 25.54 -2.40
C GLY A 10 4.50 24.35 -3.32
N LEU A 11 3.38 23.59 -3.18
CA LEU A 11 3.09 22.48 -4.11
C LEU A 11 2.91 22.98 -5.54
N PRO A 12 3.44 22.26 -6.55
CA PRO A 12 3.16 22.51 -7.95
C PRO A 12 1.65 22.47 -8.23
N ARG A 13 1.19 23.38 -9.10
CA ARG A 13 -0.25 23.47 -9.43
C ARG A 13 -0.83 22.16 -9.96
N GLU A 14 -0.07 21.42 -10.78
CA GLU A 14 -0.51 20.13 -11.33
C GLU A 14 -0.60 19.07 -10.21
N ALA A 15 0.37 18.99 -9.30
CA ALA A 15 0.29 18.08 -8.16
C ALA A 15 -0.94 18.34 -7.30
N VAL A 16 -1.31 19.60 -7.08
CA VAL A 16 -2.55 19.97 -6.37
C VAL A 16 -3.80 19.49 -7.11
N LYS A 17 -3.82 19.60 -8.46
CA LYS A 17 -4.94 19.12 -9.27
C LYS A 17 -5.05 17.60 -9.19
N ASP A 18 -3.93 16.90 -9.34
CA ASP A 18 -3.88 15.43 -9.30
C ASP A 18 -4.28 14.90 -7.92
N LEU A 19 -3.76 15.48 -6.83
CA LEU A 19 -4.20 15.13 -5.48
C LEU A 19 -5.71 15.32 -5.27
N ARG A 20 -6.26 16.46 -5.72
CA ARG A 20 -7.70 16.72 -5.60
C ARG A 20 -8.54 15.73 -6.42
N LEU A 21 -8.02 15.32 -7.57
CA LEU A 21 -8.66 14.32 -8.43
C LEU A 21 -8.68 12.96 -7.74
N MET A 22 -7.52 12.49 -7.23
CA MET A 22 -7.41 11.25 -6.48
C MET A 22 -8.29 11.25 -5.22
N MET A 23 -8.24 12.30 -4.43
CA MET A 23 -9.08 12.45 -3.22
C MET A 23 -10.58 12.42 -3.54
N LYS A 24 -10.97 12.99 -4.69
CA LYS A 24 -12.37 12.93 -5.15
C LYS A 24 -12.75 11.51 -5.55
N ALA A 25 -11.92 10.83 -6.33
CA ALA A 25 -12.14 9.47 -6.78
C ALA A 25 -12.22 8.51 -5.58
N ALA A 26 -11.21 8.55 -4.69
CA ALA A 26 -11.17 7.73 -3.48
C ALA A 26 -12.40 7.94 -2.57
N ARG A 27 -12.87 9.18 -2.42
CA ARG A 27 -14.07 9.44 -1.62
C ARG A 27 -15.33 8.86 -2.22
N LEU A 28 -15.49 8.96 -3.54
CA LEU A 28 -16.68 8.42 -4.23
C LEU A 28 -16.70 6.90 -4.16
N ALA A 29 -15.56 6.25 -4.41
CA ALA A 29 -15.42 4.81 -4.24
C ALA A 29 -15.62 4.39 -2.76
N GLY A 30 -15.03 5.12 -1.81
CA GLY A 30 -15.17 4.83 -0.39
C GLY A 30 -16.59 4.94 0.16
N GLN A 31 -17.48 5.70 -0.48
CA GLN A 31 -18.89 5.67 -0.15
C GLN A 31 -19.52 4.31 -0.44
N LEU A 32 -19.19 3.70 -1.59
CA LEU A 32 -19.65 2.33 -1.91
C LEU A 32 -19.12 1.31 -0.92
N VAL A 33 -17.83 1.42 -0.53
CA VAL A 33 -17.24 0.53 0.48
C VAL A 33 -18.01 0.59 1.79
N CYS A 34 -18.30 1.80 2.29
CA CYS A 34 -19.06 1.99 3.53
C CYS A 34 -20.52 1.48 3.42
N GLU A 35 -21.17 1.72 2.29
CA GLU A 35 -22.55 1.24 2.05
C GLU A 35 -22.57 -0.28 1.92
N GLY A 36 -21.61 -0.87 1.21
CA GLY A 36 -21.53 -2.29 0.95
C GLY A 36 -21.04 -3.14 2.12
N TYR A 37 -20.33 -2.57 3.09
CA TYR A 37 -19.69 -3.33 4.19
C TYR A 37 -20.67 -4.24 4.95
N ASN A 38 -21.93 -3.84 5.10
CA ASN A 38 -22.96 -4.61 5.80
C ASN A 38 -23.94 -5.35 4.87
N GLN A 39 -23.73 -5.30 3.56
CA GLN A 39 -24.59 -5.96 2.58
C GLN A 39 -24.01 -7.31 2.16
N LEU A 40 -24.87 -8.18 1.59
CA LEU A 40 -24.40 -9.39 0.93
C LEU A 40 -23.73 -8.97 -0.38
N GLN A 41 -22.50 -9.45 -0.59
CA GLN A 41 -21.71 -9.19 -1.76
C GLN A 41 -21.78 -10.40 -2.70
N PHE A 42 -21.76 -10.15 -4.00
CA PHE A 42 -21.41 -11.18 -4.95
C PHE A 42 -19.89 -11.34 -4.92
N ILE A 43 -19.42 -12.52 -4.57
CA ILE A 43 -18.00 -12.83 -4.37
C ILE A 43 -17.58 -13.83 -5.42
N GLU A 44 -16.50 -13.53 -6.12
CA GLU A 44 -15.79 -14.45 -6.99
C GLU A 44 -14.40 -14.72 -6.45
N GLU A 45 -13.95 -15.96 -6.57
CA GLU A 45 -12.58 -16.33 -6.30
C GLU A 45 -11.79 -16.18 -7.60
N LYS A 46 -10.76 -15.34 -7.59
CA LYS A 46 -9.79 -15.23 -8.67
C LYS A 46 -8.86 -16.44 -8.66
N GLU A 47 -8.09 -16.66 -9.72
CA GLU A 47 -7.02 -17.65 -9.71
C GLU A 47 -6.17 -17.47 -8.43
N TYR A 48 -5.78 -18.59 -7.82
CA TYR A 48 -4.95 -18.68 -6.61
C TYR A 48 -5.58 -18.15 -5.32
N GLY A 49 -6.91 -18.03 -5.25
CA GLY A 49 -7.64 -17.84 -3.99
C GLY A 49 -7.78 -16.39 -3.53
N SER A 50 -7.38 -15.38 -4.34
CA SER A 50 -7.76 -14.01 -4.05
C SER A 50 -9.25 -13.79 -4.32
N LEU A 51 -9.86 -12.89 -3.56
CA LEU A 51 -11.30 -12.64 -3.64
C LEU A 51 -11.54 -11.29 -4.30
N VAL A 52 -12.57 -11.23 -5.14
CA VAL A 52 -13.09 -10.01 -5.70
C VAL A 52 -14.59 -9.93 -5.45
N SER A 53 -15.09 -8.74 -5.18
CA SER A 53 -16.51 -8.48 -5.05
C SER A 53 -17.00 -7.51 -6.12
N ASP A 54 -18.32 -7.40 -6.24
CA ASP A 54 -18.93 -6.37 -7.07
C ASP A 54 -18.61 -4.95 -6.57
N ILE A 55 -18.23 -4.79 -5.30
CA ILE A 55 -17.77 -3.50 -4.75
C ILE A 55 -16.43 -3.11 -5.35
N ASP A 56 -15.48 -4.04 -5.45
CA ASP A 56 -14.16 -3.78 -6.06
C ASP A 56 -14.33 -3.24 -7.48
N ARG A 57 -15.09 -3.96 -8.30
CA ARG A 57 -15.36 -3.58 -9.69
C ARG A 57 -16.09 -2.25 -9.81
N ASN A 58 -17.07 -1.99 -8.94
CA ASN A 58 -17.81 -0.73 -8.94
C ASN A 58 -16.94 0.44 -8.46
N CYS A 59 -16.04 0.22 -7.50
CA CYS A 59 -15.04 1.19 -7.08
C CYS A 59 -14.10 1.55 -8.23
N ASP A 60 -13.57 0.53 -8.92
CA ASP A 60 -12.71 0.73 -10.09
C ASP A 60 -13.42 1.54 -11.18
N ASP A 61 -14.67 1.18 -11.51
CA ASP A 61 -15.50 1.91 -12.47
C ASP A 61 -15.69 3.40 -12.13
N ILE A 62 -15.87 3.71 -10.86
CA ILE A 62 -15.99 5.10 -10.41
C ILE A 62 -14.67 5.83 -10.53
N ILE A 63 -13.58 5.21 -10.09
CA ILE A 63 -12.24 5.81 -10.13
C ILE A 63 -11.83 6.06 -11.58
N ASP A 64 -11.98 5.06 -12.45
CA ASP A 64 -11.71 5.18 -13.88
C ASP A 64 -12.50 6.33 -14.52
N LYS A 65 -13.81 6.39 -14.32
CA LYS A 65 -14.66 7.47 -14.86
C LYS A 65 -14.22 8.86 -14.37
N VAL A 66 -13.79 8.98 -13.13
CA VAL A 66 -13.34 10.26 -12.56
C VAL A 66 -12.00 10.68 -13.18
N ILE A 67 -11.06 9.75 -13.31
CA ILE A 67 -9.73 10.01 -13.87
C ILE A 67 -9.83 10.25 -15.37
N SER A 68 -10.42 9.35 -16.14
CA SER A 68 -10.52 9.42 -17.60
C SER A 68 -11.25 10.67 -18.08
N LYS A 69 -12.24 11.15 -17.33
CA LYS A 69 -12.92 12.42 -17.64
C LYS A 69 -12.02 13.64 -17.44
N ALA A 70 -11.15 13.64 -16.47
CA ALA A 70 -10.28 14.76 -16.12
C ALA A 70 -8.94 14.72 -16.87
N ARG A 71 -8.49 13.54 -17.23
CA ARG A 71 -7.21 13.22 -17.86
C ARG A 71 -7.42 12.27 -19.06
N PRO A 72 -8.09 12.70 -20.12
CA PRO A 72 -8.40 11.83 -21.26
C PRO A 72 -7.11 11.37 -21.95
N GLY A 73 -7.04 10.06 -22.22
CA GLY A 73 -5.91 9.44 -22.92
C GLY A 73 -4.71 9.09 -22.03
N GLU A 74 -4.73 9.38 -20.73
CA GLU A 74 -3.71 8.88 -19.82
C GLU A 74 -3.98 7.41 -19.46
N VAL A 75 -2.91 6.62 -19.32
CA VAL A 75 -3.00 5.20 -19.02
C VAL A 75 -3.35 4.98 -17.54
N ILE A 76 -4.25 4.03 -17.28
CA ILE A 76 -4.62 3.62 -15.93
C ILE A 76 -4.30 2.13 -15.77
N LEU A 77 -3.32 1.81 -14.93
CA LEU A 77 -3.05 0.48 -14.43
C LEU A 77 -3.91 0.27 -13.19
N SER A 78 -4.84 -0.67 -13.25
CA SER A 78 -5.78 -0.91 -12.17
C SER A 78 -5.99 -2.41 -11.96
N GLU A 79 -6.16 -2.82 -10.72
CA GLU A 79 -6.27 -4.23 -10.35
C GLU A 79 -7.39 -4.96 -11.10
N GLU A 80 -8.57 -4.34 -11.21
CA GLU A 80 -9.76 -5.05 -11.71
C GLU A 80 -10.00 -4.86 -13.21
N LYS A 81 -9.66 -3.71 -13.77
CA LYS A 81 -9.96 -3.39 -15.18
C LYS A 81 -8.79 -3.56 -16.13
N ASN A 82 -7.61 -3.09 -15.75
CA ASN A 82 -6.46 -3.01 -16.63
C ASN A 82 -5.17 -3.46 -15.92
N PRO A 83 -5.10 -4.72 -15.44
CA PRO A 83 -3.96 -5.18 -14.62
C PRO A 83 -2.64 -5.30 -15.40
N ASP A 84 -2.69 -5.27 -16.73
CA ASP A 84 -1.51 -5.37 -17.61
C ASP A 84 -1.19 -4.06 -18.33
N ALA A 85 -1.81 -2.92 -17.93
CA ALA A 85 -1.55 -1.64 -18.56
C ALA A 85 -0.11 -1.16 -18.32
N ASP A 86 0.55 -0.69 -19.37
CA ASP A 86 1.92 -0.18 -19.28
C ASP A 86 1.92 1.30 -18.87
N VAL A 87 2.46 1.58 -17.71
CA VAL A 87 2.65 2.93 -17.14
C VAL A 87 4.11 3.33 -17.04
N SER A 88 5.00 2.61 -17.73
CA SER A 88 6.45 2.85 -17.70
C SER A 88 6.88 4.15 -18.39
N SER A 89 6.05 4.71 -19.25
CA SER A 89 6.35 5.92 -20.00
C SER A 89 5.17 6.90 -20.02
N GLY A 90 5.49 8.19 -20.04
CA GLY A 90 4.48 9.25 -20.05
C GLY A 90 3.68 9.34 -18.75
N PRO A 91 2.54 10.06 -18.83
CA PRO A 91 1.65 10.21 -17.69
C PRO A 91 0.79 8.96 -17.48
N GLY A 92 0.77 8.40 -16.26
CA GLY A 92 0.00 7.21 -15.91
C GLY A 92 -0.59 7.27 -14.51
N TRP A 93 -1.47 6.34 -14.22
CA TRP A 93 -2.13 6.16 -12.93
C TRP A 93 -2.02 4.72 -12.48
N VAL A 94 -1.87 4.53 -11.19
CA VAL A 94 -1.94 3.21 -10.55
C VAL A 94 -3.07 3.24 -9.55
N VAL A 95 -3.93 2.22 -9.58
CA VAL A 95 -5.17 2.16 -8.81
C VAL A 95 -5.34 0.78 -8.18
N ASP A 96 -5.43 0.74 -6.86
CA ASP A 96 -6.08 -0.32 -6.13
C ASP A 96 -7.45 0.20 -5.68
N PRO A 97 -8.55 -0.30 -6.25
CA PRO A 97 -9.88 0.20 -5.95
C PRO A 97 -10.37 -0.19 -4.56
N LEU A 98 -9.86 -1.30 -4.02
CA LEU A 98 -10.22 -1.81 -2.70
C LEU A 98 -9.17 -2.79 -2.16
N ASP A 99 -8.11 -2.28 -1.55
CA ASP A 99 -7.17 -3.09 -0.77
C ASP A 99 -7.88 -3.73 0.44
N ALA A 100 -7.48 -4.95 0.79
CA ALA A 100 -8.04 -5.73 1.87
C ALA A 100 -9.50 -6.20 1.64
N THR A 101 -9.87 -6.56 0.43
CA THR A 101 -11.18 -7.13 0.08
C THR A 101 -11.57 -8.28 1.00
N SER A 102 -10.66 -9.20 1.27
CA SER A 102 -10.89 -10.31 2.21
C SER A 102 -11.24 -9.85 3.62
N ALA A 103 -10.58 -8.80 4.13
CA ALA A 103 -10.90 -8.23 5.44
C ALA A 103 -12.32 -7.67 5.48
N MET A 104 -12.75 -7.03 4.40
CA MET A 104 -14.11 -6.53 4.25
C MET A 104 -15.11 -7.68 4.19
N LEU A 105 -14.88 -8.69 3.36
CA LEU A 105 -15.79 -9.82 3.15
C LEU A 105 -15.96 -10.68 4.40
N PHE A 106 -14.87 -10.95 5.10
CA PHE A 106 -14.90 -11.70 6.37
C PHE A 106 -15.27 -10.84 7.58
N ARG A 107 -15.50 -9.54 7.37
CA ARG A 107 -15.78 -8.58 8.45
C ARG A 107 -14.72 -8.60 9.56
N ALA A 108 -13.47 -8.83 9.16
CA ALA A 108 -12.36 -8.95 10.10
C ALA A 108 -12.11 -7.61 10.82
N SER A 109 -12.14 -6.50 10.08
CA SER A 109 -12.11 -5.15 10.64
C SER A 109 -12.65 -4.13 9.65
N PRO A 110 -13.55 -3.23 10.04
CA PRO A 110 -14.04 -2.17 9.17
C PRO A 110 -12.97 -1.12 8.83
N ASP A 111 -11.91 -1.04 9.62
CA ASP A 111 -10.85 -0.04 9.46
C ASP A 111 -9.70 -0.50 8.54
N MET A 112 -9.76 -1.74 8.04
CA MET A 112 -8.73 -2.29 7.16
C MET A 112 -8.90 -1.89 5.69
N PRO A 113 -10.11 -1.94 5.09
CA PRO A 113 -10.25 -1.63 3.66
C PRO A 113 -9.76 -0.24 3.32
N SER A 114 -8.95 -0.14 2.28
CA SER A 114 -8.42 1.13 1.79
C SER A 114 -8.55 1.25 0.27
N ILE A 115 -8.49 2.50 -0.22
CA ILE A 115 -8.45 2.83 -1.64
C ILE A 115 -7.13 3.51 -1.89
N MET A 116 -6.35 2.99 -2.82
CA MET A 116 -4.99 3.42 -3.06
C MET A 116 -4.80 3.91 -4.49
N LEU A 117 -4.27 5.11 -4.64
CA LEU A 117 -4.06 5.73 -5.95
C LEU A 117 -2.69 6.40 -6.01
N ALA A 118 -2.04 6.29 -7.15
CA ALA A 118 -0.83 7.03 -7.45
C ALA A 118 -0.88 7.65 -8.85
N ARG A 119 -0.28 8.83 -8.99
CA ARG A 119 -0.01 9.51 -10.25
C ARG A 119 1.44 9.29 -10.63
N LEU A 120 1.69 8.77 -11.83
CA LEU A 120 3.03 8.50 -12.34
C LEU A 120 3.40 9.44 -13.48
N GLN A 121 4.70 9.66 -13.62
CA GLN A 121 5.33 10.23 -14.80
C GLN A 121 6.55 9.35 -15.12
N ASP A 122 6.56 8.76 -16.32
CA ASP A 122 7.62 7.87 -16.78
C ASP A 122 7.95 6.76 -15.77
N GLY A 123 6.91 6.06 -15.29
CA GLY A 123 7.01 4.97 -14.31
C GLY A 123 7.28 5.42 -12.87
N ILE A 124 7.55 6.70 -12.63
CA ILE A 124 7.92 7.22 -11.30
C ILE A 124 6.72 7.90 -10.64
N SER A 125 6.36 7.45 -9.43
CA SER A 125 5.27 8.04 -8.66
C SER A 125 5.57 9.50 -8.30
N GLN A 126 4.68 10.42 -8.67
CA GLN A 126 4.76 11.85 -8.42
C GLN A 126 3.89 12.29 -7.24
N SER A 127 2.75 11.66 -7.09
CA SER A 127 1.85 11.88 -5.96
C SER A 127 1.02 10.63 -5.68
N SER A 128 0.64 10.44 -4.43
CA SER A 128 -0.13 9.28 -3.97
C SER A 128 -1.19 9.67 -2.96
N VAL A 129 -2.25 8.86 -2.92
CA VAL A 129 -3.33 8.92 -1.94
C VAL A 129 -3.65 7.52 -1.47
N VAL A 130 -3.75 7.33 -0.15
CA VAL A 130 -4.33 6.15 0.50
C VAL A 130 -5.46 6.63 1.42
N TYR A 131 -6.64 6.10 1.21
CA TYR A 131 -7.85 6.49 1.93
C TYR A 131 -8.53 5.31 2.59
N PHE A 132 -8.75 5.40 3.89
CA PHE A 132 -9.50 4.44 4.69
C PHE A 132 -10.93 4.96 4.89
N PRO A 133 -11.94 4.40 4.18
CA PRO A 133 -13.30 4.96 4.18
C PRO A 133 -13.98 4.95 5.54
N SER A 134 -13.85 3.86 6.30
CA SER A 134 -14.55 3.68 7.57
C SER A 134 -14.11 4.66 8.65
N SER A 135 -12.80 4.89 8.77
CA SER A 135 -12.22 5.86 9.71
C SER A 135 -12.14 7.28 9.13
N ASN A 136 -12.43 7.45 7.83
CA ASN A 136 -12.28 8.69 7.09
C ASN A 136 -10.86 9.28 7.18
N GLU A 137 -9.85 8.41 7.25
CA GLU A 137 -8.45 8.79 7.28
C GLU A 137 -7.89 8.90 5.87
N LEU A 138 -7.22 9.99 5.59
CA LEU A 138 -6.62 10.28 4.29
C LEU A 138 -5.14 10.55 4.44
N PHE A 139 -4.34 9.72 3.78
CA PHE A 139 -2.90 9.88 3.64
C PHE A 139 -2.57 10.30 2.21
N TYR A 140 -1.60 11.18 2.05
CA TYR A 140 -1.13 11.58 0.74
C TYR A 140 0.30 12.07 0.78
N ALA A 141 0.97 11.98 -0.36
CA ALA A 141 2.31 12.50 -0.56
C ALA A 141 2.45 13.14 -1.95
N VAL A 142 3.42 14.03 -2.05
CA VAL A 142 3.94 14.56 -3.32
C VAL A 142 5.44 14.46 -3.27
N ARG A 143 6.05 13.90 -4.29
CA ARG A 143 7.51 13.70 -4.39
C ARG A 143 8.27 15.01 -4.18
N GLY A 144 9.16 15.01 -3.18
CA GLY A 144 9.94 16.17 -2.77
C GLY A 144 9.23 17.18 -1.88
N PHE A 145 7.95 16.93 -1.50
CA PHE A 145 7.18 17.87 -0.68
C PHE A 145 6.67 17.27 0.63
N GLY A 146 6.97 16.01 0.88
CA GLY A 146 6.61 15.30 2.10
C GLY A 146 5.28 14.57 2.03
N ALA A 147 5.03 13.78 3.07
CA ALA A 147 3.81 13.01 3.28
C ALA A 147 2.93 13.63 4.38
N TYR A 148 1.63 13.40 4.27
CA TYR A 148 0.64 14.02 5.16
C TYR A 148 -0.51 13.07 5.48
N LYS A 149 -1.05 13.18 6.71
CA LYS A 149 -2.37 12.66 7.09
C LYS A 149 -3.29 13.84 7.35
N GLY A 150 -4.22 14.10 6.44
CA GLY A 150 -5.03 15.31 6.49
C GLY A 150 -4.16 16.57 6.44
N LYS A 151 -4.03 17.29 7.56
CA LYS A 151 -3.18 18.48 7.68
C LYS A 151 -1.82 18.21 8.34
N ARG A 152 -1.68 17.06 8.99
CA ARG A 152 -0.48 16.71 9.75
C ARG A 152 0.58 16.17 8.82
N ARG A 153 1.75 16.80 8.82
CA ARG A 153 2.93 16.26 8.16
C ARG A 153 3.35 14.97 8.86
N LEU A 154 3.67 13.96 8.07
CA LEU A 154 4.14 12.66 8.54
C LEU A 154 5.67 12.65 8.63
N GLN A 155 6.18 11.88 9.57
CA GLN A 155 7.60 11.61 9.70
C GLN A 155 7.75 10.25 10.37
N CYS A 156 8.49 9.37 9.74
CA CYS A 156 8.86 8.10 10.32
C CYS A 156 9.65 8.29 11.61
N HIS A 157 9.52 7.33 12.50
CA HIS A 157 10.30 7.32 13.73
C HIS A 157 11.44 6.33 13.58
N ASP A 158 12.66 6.77 13.79
CA ASP A 158 13.83 5.90 13.78
C ASP A 158 13.82 5.02 15.02
N GLU A 159 13.74 3.71 14.80
CA GLU A 159 13.71 2.69 15.86
C GLU A 159 14.73 1.59 15.53
N LYS A 160 15.40 1.11 16.57
CA LYS A 160 16.23 -0.08 16.45
C LYS A 160 15.34 -1.33 16.43
N LEU A 161 15.81 -2.39 15.79
CA LEU A 161 15.10 -3.67 15.72
C LEU A 161 14.67 -4.18 17.10
N ALA A 162 15.49 -3.96 18.13
CA ALA A 162 15.19 -4.36 19.51
C ALA A 162 13.89 -3.78 20.08
N ASP A 163 13.48 -2.60 19.62
CA ASP A 163 12.27 -1.91 20.07
C ASP A 163 11.15 -1.93 19.01
N ALA A 164 11.44 -2.47 17.82
CA ALA A 164 10.57 -2.42 16.65
C ALA A 164 9.36 -3.35 16.78
N TRP A 165 8.25 -2.90 16.19
CA TRP A 165 7.09 -3.73 15.85
C TRP A 165 7.18 -4.06 14.37
N VAL A 166 7.28 -5.33 14.05
CA VAL A 166 7.45 -5.83 12.69
C VAL A 166 6.23 -6.65 12.30
N GLU A 167 5.55 -6.24 11.26
CA GLU A 167 4.50 -7.02 10.65
C GLU A 167 5.07 -7.89 9.54
N MET A 168 4.75 -9.18 9.59
CA MET A 168 5.08 -10.13 8.54
C MET A 168 3.82 -10.48 7.77
N ASN A 169 3.77 -10.01 6.54
CA ASN A 169 2.63 -10.17 5.66
C ASN A 169 2.92 -11.26 4.63
N GLN A 170 2.19 -12.37 4.73
CA GLN A 170 2.27 -13.48 3.81
C GLN A 170 0.97 -13.57 3.03
N GLN A 171 1.06 -13.43 1.71
CA GLN A 171 -0.04 -13.73 0.81
C GLN A 171 0.05 -15.19 0.31
N GLY A 172 -1.08 -15.76 -0.05
CA GLY A 172 -1.14 -17.11 -0.60
C GLY A 172 -1.13 -18.23 0.45
N ASN A 173 -0.64 -19.40 0.06
CA ASN A 173 -0.66 -20.59 0.90
C ASN A 173 0.46 -20.57 1.94
N VAL A 174 0.10 -20.58 3.23
CA VAL A 174 1.05 -20.63 4.35
C VAL A 174 2.02 -21.82 4.30
N ASP A 175 1.64 -22.92 3.64
CA ASP A 175 2.51 -24.09 3.49
C ASP A 175 3.67 -23.84 2.51
N LYS A 176 3.59 -22.77 1.73
CA LYS A 176 4.60 -22.38 0.73
C LYS A 176 5.43 -21.16 1.14
N GLU A 177 5.43 -20.83 2.43
CA GLU A 177 6.30 -19.77 2.95
C GLU A 177 7.76 -19.97 2.48
N SER A 178 8.38 -18.87 2.00
CA SER A 178 9.78 -18.95 1.60
C SER A 178 10.70 -19.32 2.78
N LEU A 179 11.80 -19.98 2.48
CA LEU A 179 12.78 -20.33 3.52
C LEU A 179 13.35 -19.09 4.20
N VAL A 180 13.53 -18.00 3.44
CA VAL A 180 14.00 -16.70 3.94
C VAL A 180 13.01 -16.12 4.94
N PHE A 181 11.74 -16.11 4.58
CA PHE A 181 10.66 -15.55 5.43
C PHE A 181 10.50 -16.38 6.71
N ARG A 182 10.57 -17.70 6.61
CA ARG A 182 10.57 -18.61 7.76
C ARG A 182 11.76 -18.36 8.68
N GLY A 183 12.96 -18.28 8.12
CA GLY A 183 14.18 -18.00 8.88
C GLY A 183 14.11 -16.64 9.60
N LEU A 184 13.61 -15.61 8.92
CA LEU A 184 13.40 -14.29 9.51
C LEU A 184 12.41 -14.34 10.67
N ARG A 185 11.28 -15.04 10.52
CA ARG A 185 10.30 -15.22 11.59
C ARG A 185 10.89 -15.91 12.82
N GLU A 186 11.69 -16.95 12.62
CA GLU A 186 12.41 -17.65 13.69
C GLU A 186 13.44 -16.74 14.36
N ALA A 187 14.22 -15.99 13.59
CA ALA A 187 15.20 -15.05 14.11
C ALA A 187 14.57 -13.94 14.94
N LEU A 188 13.47 -13.35 14.47
CA LEU A 188 12.74 -12.29 15.19
C LEU A 188 12.09 -12.79 16.49
N ARG A 189 11.77 -14.08 16.60
CA ARG A 189 11.21 -14.69 17.81
C ARG A 189 12.25 -15.05 18.88
N GLN A 190 13.52 -14.97 18.57
CA GLN A 190 14.58 -15.31 19.51
C GLN A 190 14.57 -14.40 20.75
N PRO A 191 14.68 -14.94 21.97
CA PRO A 191 14.79 -14.15 23.19
C PRO A 191 15.98 -13.18 23.12
N GLY A 192 15.75 -11.93 23.56
CA GLY A 192 16.80 -10.92 23.63
C GLY A 192 17.04 -10.12 22.34
N ARG A 193 16.34 -10.44 21.24
CA ARG A 193 16.38 -9.62 20.02
C ARG A 193 15.36 -8.46 20.02
N GLY A 194 14.38 -8.52 20.92
CA GLY A 194 13.50 -7.41 21.27
C GLY A 194 12.35 -7.11 20.30
N ALA A 195 12.51 -7.40 19.02
CA ALA A 195 11.48 -7.14 18.03
C ALA A 195 10.15 -7.84 18.37
N ARG A 196 9.05 -7.11 18.21
CA ARG A 196 7.71 -7.63 18.44
C ARG A 196 7.07 -7.94 17.09
N LEU A 197 6.77 -9.24 16.86
CA LEU A 197 6.05 -9.65 15.68
C LEU A 197 4.56 -9.36 15.83
N VAL A 198 4.01 -8.72 14.80
CA VAL A 198 2.58 -8.58 14.58
C VAL A 198 2.23 -9.38 13.35
N SER A 199 1.08 -10.00 13.34
CA SER A 199 0.52 -10.66 12.16
C SER A 199 -0.88 -10.11 11.96
N SER A 200 -1.10 -9.43 10.86
CA SER A 200 -2.45 -9.11 10.41
C SER A 200 -3.00 -10.28 9.60
N SER A 201 -4.27 -10.55 9.78
CA SER A 201 -4.99 -11.53 8.97
C SER A 201 -6.41 -11.02 8.75
N PRO A 202 -6.82 -10.83 7.51
CA PRO A 202 -6.05 -10.99 6.26
C PRO A 202 -5.00 -9.89 6.06
N PRO A 203 -3.95 -10.17 5.29
CA PRO A 203 -2.94 -9.17 4.96
C PRO A 203 -3.56 -8.04 4.12
N HIS A 204 -3.01 -6.83 4.28
CA HIS A 204 -3.40 -5.66 3.50
C HIS A 204 -2.21 -4.72 3.29
N SER A 205 -2.17 -4.09 2.12
CA SER A 205 -1.02 -3.28 1.69
C SER A 205 -1.03 -1.87 2.29
N GLY A 206 -2.22 -1.32 2.47
CA GLY A 206 -2.40 0.02 3.04
C GLY A 206 -1.85 0.21 4.45
N VAL A 207 -1.59 -0.88 5.19
CA VAL A 207 -0.98 -0.81 6.53
C VAL A 207 0.38 -0.12 6.53
N GLY A 208 1.13 -0.18 5.42
CA GLY A 208 2.45 0.45 5.31
C GLY A 208 2.45 1.95 5.60
N VAL A 209 1.34 2.66 5.33
CA VAL A 209 1.25 4.09 5.68
C VAL A 209 1.23 4.34 7.20
N ARG A 210 0.98 3.32 8.03
CA ARG A 210 1.03 3.44 9.49
C ARG A 210 2.46 3.60 10.00
N ILE A 211 3.45 3.09 9.27
CA ILE A 211 4.87 3.32 9.56
C ILE A 211 5.17 4.82 9.44
N ALA A 212 4.64 5.47 8.41
CA ALA A 212 4.80 6.90 8.15
C ALA A 212 4.16 7.81 9.24
N GLU A 213 3.24 7.30 10.05
CA GLU A 213 2.65 8.05 11.16
C GLU A 213 3.63 8.28 12.32
N GLY A 214 4.77 7.61 12.33
CA GLY A 214 5.78 7.70 13.38
C GLY A 214 5.33 7.07 14.70
N HIS A 215 4.34 6.18 14.66
CA HIS A 215 3.90 5.46 15.85
C HIS A 215 4.86 4.32 16.17
N LYS A 216 5.24 4.20 17.45
CA LYS A 216 6.02 3.06 17.98
C LYS A 216 5.30 1.70 17.88
N ARG A 217 4.14 1.63 17.22
CA ARG A 217 3.35 0.41 17.10
C ARG A 217 3.62 -0.39 15.84
N LEU A 218 4.13 0.25 14.79
CA LEU A 218 4.54 -0.41 13.56
C LEU A 218 5.77 0.30 13.03
N SER A 219 6.85 -0.43 12.94
CA SER A 219 8.16 0.08 12.52
C SER A 219 8.57 -0.46 11.18
N ALA A 220 8.11 -1.67 10.83
CA ALA A 220 8.33 -2.27 9.52
C ALA A 220 7.22 -3.24 9.13
N VAL A 221 7.02 -3.39 7.83
CA VAL A 221 6.19 -4.44 7.19
C VAL A 221 7.06 -5.20 6.21
N ILE A 222 6.99 -6.53 6.26
CA ILE A 222 7.75 -7.41 5.40
C ILE A 222 6.78 -8.28 4.62
N HIS A 223 6.89 -8.25 3.29
CA HIS A 223 6.07 -9.06 2.41
C HIS A 223 6.89 -10.20 1.80
N ASP A 224 6.36 -11.42 1.90
CA ASP A 224 6.93 -12.60 1.29
C ASP A 224 6.39 -12.78 -0.14
N ASN A 225 6.97 -12.06 -1.07
CA ASN A 225 6.68 -12.24 -2.50
C ASN A 225 7.47 -13.45 -3.05
N ASN A 226 7.18 -14.64 -2.51
CA ASN A 226 7.92 -15.86 -2.85
C ASN A 226 8.00 -16.07 -4.39
N PRO A 227 9.18 -16.17 -4.98
CA PRO A 227 9.34 -16.39 -6.43
C PRO A 227 8.64 -17.66 -6.95
N GLY A 228 8.45 -18.66 -6.09
CA GLY A 228 7.74 -19.90 -6.41
C GLY A 228 6.21 -19.80 -6.46
N GLU A 229 5.65 -18.67 -6.01
CA GLU A 229 4.21 -18.42 -6.08
C GLU A 229 3.80 -17.77 -7.40
N PRO A 230 2.55 -17.98 -7.83
CA PRO A 230 1.97 -17.30 -8.99
C PRO A 230 1.99 -15.77 -8.83
N LYS A 231 1.93 -15.06 -9.97
CA LYS A 231 1.95 -13.59 -10.01
C LYS A 231 0.87 -12.98 -9.10
N ASP A 232 -0.33 -13.56 -9.09
CA ASP A 232 -1.50 -13.06 -8.35
C ASP A 232 -1.43 -13.32 -6.84
N ALA A 233 -0.47 -14.13 -6.39
CA ALA A 233 -0.18 -14.33 -4.97
C ALA A 233 0.93 -13.41 -4.44
N LYS A 234 1.36 -12.43 -5.23
CA LYS A 234 2.43 -11.48 -4.89
C LYS A 234 1.88 -10.07 -4.85
N GLN A 235 2.63 -9.19 -4.18
CA GLN A 235 2.33 -7.76 -4.21
C GLN A 235 2.44 -7.23 -5.64
N ALA A 236 1.37 -6.66 -6.12
CA ALA A 236 1.30 -6.01 -7.42
C ALA A 236 1.71 -4.52 -7.35
N PRO A 237 1.92 -3.85 -8.46
CA PRO A 237 2.26 -2.42 -8.46
C PRO A 237 1.26 -1.54 -7.71
N TRP A 238 -0.04 -1.86 -7.77
CA TRP A 238 -1.08 -1.11 -7.07
C TRP A 238 -1.05 -1.29 -5.55
N ASP A 239 -0.53 -2.41 -5.05
CA ASP A 239 -0.33 -2.66 -3.62
C ASP A 239 0.82 -1.82 -3.05
N VAL A 240 1.85 -1.57 -3.83
CA VAL A 240 3.12 -1.01 -3.35
C VAL A 240 3.28 0.47 -3.68
N ILE A 241 3.07 0.87 -4.94
CA ILE A 241 3.42 2.22 -5.42
C ILE A 241 2.76 3.35 -4.61
N PRO A 242 1.44 3.29 -4.30
CA PRO A 242 0.81 4.37 -3.54
C PRO A 242 1.34 4.51 -2.12
N VAL A 243 1.63 3.38 -1.47
CA VAL A 243 2.13 3.32 -0.10
C VAL A 243 3.60 3.73 -0.04
N ALA A 244 4.41 3.25 -1.00
CA ALA A 244 5.84 3.51 -1.06
C ALA A 244 6.15 5.02 -1.07
N LEU A 245 5.50 5.80 -1.93
CA LEU A 245 5.75 7.24 -1.97
C LEU A 245 5.41 7.93 -0.65
N ILE A 246 4.32 7.52 0.03
CA ILE A 246 3.94 8.10 1.32
C ILE A 246 5.00 7.79 2.38
N LEU A 247 5.50 6.55 2.39
CA LEU A 247 6.53 6.12 3.32
C LEU A 247 7.86 6.82 3.06
N GLU A 248 8.31 6.87 1.81
CA GLU A 248 9.55 7.54 1.39
C GLU A 248 9.54 9.04 1.73
N GLU A 249 8.44 9.73 1.43
CA GLU A 249 8.28 11.15 1.72
C GLU A 249 8.13 11.46 3.23
N ALA A 250 7.85 10.44 4.04
CA ALA A 250 7.90 10.50 5.49
C ALA A 250 9.29 10.15 6.07
N GLY A 251 10.27 9.80 5.23
CA GLY A 251 11.63 9.46 5.64
C GLY A 251 11.89 7.95 5.85
N GLY A 252 10.91 7.09 5.55
CA GLY A 252 11.09 5.64 5.53
C GLY A 252 11.68 5.12 4.22
N VAL A 253 11.75 3.80 4.08
CA VAL A 253 12.32 3.13 2.90
C VAL A 253 11.47 1.94 2.47
N VAL A 254 11.52 1.64 1.16
CA VAL A 254 10.99 0.42 0.57
C VAL A 254 12.12 -0.24 -0.22
N VAL A 255 12.56 -1.40 0.26
CA VAL A 255 13.75 -2.09 -0.28
C VAL A 255 13.48 -3.58 -0.44
N ASN A 256 14.25 -4.24 -1.32
CA ASN A 256 14.30 -5.68 -1.37
C ASN A 256 15.26 -6.25 -0.29
N PHE A 257 15.39 -7.56 -0.22
CA PHE A 257 16.28 -8.22 0.76
C PHE A 257 17.78 -8.07 0.46
N ASP A 258 18.14 -7.49 -0.68
CA ASP A 258 19.52 -7.05 -0.98
C ASP A 258 19.79 -5.61 -0.53
N GLY A 259 18.77 -4.92 0.00
CA GLY A 259 18.86 -3.52 0.42
C GLY A 259 18.81 -2.53 -0.74
N GLN A 260 18.42 -2.99 -1.94
CA GLN A 260 18.22 -2.14 -3.10
C GLN A 260 16.82 -1.57 -3.12
N PRO A 261 16.58 -0.41 -3.75
CA PRO A 261 15.22 0.10 -3.96
C PRO A 261 14.34 -0.97 -4.61
N TYR A 262 13.15 -1.18 -4.06
CA TYR A 262 12.21 -2.16 -4.58
C TYR A 262 11.65 -1.74 -5.94
N ASP A 263 11.62 -2.69 -6.90
CA ASP A 263 10.95 -2.50 -8.19
C ASP A 263 9.55 -3.13 -8.14
N PRO A 264 8.47 -2.33 -8.11
CA PRO A 264 7.10 -2.85 -8.01
C PRO A 264 6.63 -3.61 -9.25
N PHE A 265 7.35 -3.51 -10.38
CA PHE A 265 7.05 -4.24 -11.61
C PHE A 265 7.80 -5.59 -11.70
N GLN A 266 8.71 -5.86 -10.75
CA GLN A 266 9.43 -7.12 -10.61
C GLN A 266 9.23 -7.66 -9.19
N PRO A 267 8.06 -8.26 -8.88
CA PRO A 267 7.71 -8.63 -7.52
C PRO A 267 8.70 -9.62 -6.92
N GLU A 268 9.35 -9.21 -5.86
CA GLU A 268 10.29 -9.95 -5.03
C GLU A 268 9.96 -9.67 -3.55
N PRO A 269 10.49 -10.43 -2.57
CA PRO A 269 10.31 -10.11 -1.17
C PRO A 269 10.74 -8.69 -0.85
N LEU A 270 9.92 -7.95 -0.11
CA LEU A 270 10.17 -6.53 0.18
C LEU A 270 10.07 -6.20 1.66
N ILE A 271 10.76 -5.14 2.05
CA ILE A 271 10.74 -4.55 3.37
C ILE A 271 10.32 -3.08 3.24
N MET A 272 9.22 -2.72 3.89
CA MET A 272 8.85 -1.34 4.17
C MET A 272 9.30 -1.03 5.59
N ALA A 273 10.17 -0.06 5.81
CA ALA A 273 10.70 0.24 7.14
C ALA A 273 10.74 1.74 7.44
N ALA A 274 10.68 2.07 8.72
CA ALA A 274 10.73 3.44 9.20
C ALA A 274 12.09 4.13 8.93
N SER A 275 13.17 3.36 8.80
CA SER A 275 14.48 3.86 8.45
C SER A 275 15.29 2.83 7.65
N LYS A 276 16.34 3.31 6.98
CA LYS A 276 17.30 2.46 6.26
C LYS A 276 18.08 1.57 7.23
N GLU A 277 18.37 2.08 8.40
CA GLU A 277 19.06 1.38 9.48
C GLU A 277 18.25 0.17 9.93
N LEU A 278 16.96 0.36 10.22
CA LEU A 278 16.06 -0.74 10.61
C LEU A 278 15.92 -1.79 9.49
N ALA A 279 15.78 -1.36 8.23
CA ALA A 279 15.75 -2.29 7.11
C ALA A 279 17.06 -3.13 7.03
N GLY A 280 18.22 -2.49 7.23
CA GLY A 280 19.51 -3.16 7.29
C GLY A 280 19.60 -4.19 8.41
N GLU A 281 19.17 -3.85 9.63
CA GLU A 281 19.13 -4.78 10.76
C GLU A 281 18.22 -6.00 10.47
N ILE A 282 17.09 -5.80 9.78
CA ILE A 282 16.19 -6.89 9.36
C ILE A 282 16.88 -7.78 8.32
N ILE A 283 17.52 -7.18 7.30
CA ILE A 283 18.23 -7.91 6.24
C ILE A 283 19.36 -8.76 6.83
N ASP A 284 20.11 -8.22 7.79
CA ASP A 284 21.22 -8.93 8.42
C ASP A 284 20.79 -10.20 9.22
N LEU A 285 19.52 -10.30 9.58
CA LEU A 285 18.97 -11.50 10.21
C LEU A 285 18.84 -12.70 9.24
N VAL A 286 18.73 -12.45 7.95
CA VAL A 286 18.51 -13.49 6.92
C VAL A 286 19.73 -13.74 6.06
N LYS A 287 20.75 -12.93 6.19
CA LYS A 287 22.05 -13.21 5.57
C LYS A 287 22.72 -14.39 6.28
N PRO A 288 23.26 -15.37 5.52
CA PRO A 288 23.94 -16.53 6.07
C PRO A 288 25.20 -16.17 6.85
#